data_bc97c49a6175eaf81da9b5c59f9e6a7f
#
_entry.id   bc97c49a6175eaf81da9b5c59f9e6a7f
#
_cell.length_a   1.000
_cell.length_b   1.000
_cell.length_c   1.000
_cell.angle_alpha   90.00
_cell.angle_beta   90.00
_cell.angle_gamma   90.00
#
_symmetry.space_group_name_H-M   'P 1'
#
loop_
_entity.id
_entity.type
_entity.pdbx_description
1 polymer ?
#
loop_
_entity_poly.entity_id
_entity_poly.type
_entity_poly.pdbx_seq_one_letter_code
_entity_poly.pdbx_strand_id
1 'polypeptide(L)'
;IEWRADYFEDAYNLSAVASVLAGIRKVIGDMPLLFTFRSESEGGCKSICSKDYFALNLAVAMYGEVDLIDLEIYHDLERAKNVISMLHEAGIKVVASHHDFDKTPSRSEIMTKLSKMLLNQ
;
A
#
# COMPACT_ATOMS: atom_id res chain seq x y z
N ILE A 1 4.34 13.11 -3.24
CA ILE A 1 5.45 12.23 -3.63
C ILE A 1 5.06 10.80 -3.34
N GLU A 2 5.46 9.86 -4.20
CA GLU A 2 5.32 8.41 -3.98
C GLU A 2 6.70 7.78 -3.75
N TRP A 3 6.81 6.92 -2.75
CA TRP A 3 7.95 6.03 -2.59
C TRP A 3 7.56 4.59 -2.91
N ARG A 4 8.14 4.04 -3.99
CA ARG A 4 8.02 2.65 -4.42
C ARG A 4 9.03 1.79 -3.65
N ALA A 5 8.60 1.31 -2.48
CA ALA A 5 9.45 0.55 -1.56
C ALA A 5 9.83 -0.84 -2.08
N ASP A 6 9.08 -1.41 -3.03
CA ASP A 6 9.43 -2.68 -3.67
C ASP A 6 10.75 -2.62 -4.45
N TYR A 7 11.21 -1.45 -4.89
CA TYR A 7 12.54 -1.29 -5.50
C TYR A 7 13.68 -1.18 -4.47
N PHE A 8 13.36 -0.98 -3.20
CA PHE A 8 14.37 -0.90 -2.15
C PHE A 8 14.90 -2.29 -1.81
N GLU A 9 16.25 -2.45 -1.75
CA GLU A 9 16.88 -3.75 -1.52
C GLU A 9 16.39 -4.40 -0.22
N ASP A 10 16.39 -3.63 0.87
CA ASP A 10 16.00 -4.06 2.22
C ASP A 10 14.50 -3.85 2.53
N ALA A 11 13.61 -3.92 1.54
CA ALA A 11 12.18 -3.64 1.68
C ALA A 11 11.45 -4.52 2.71
N TYR A 12 12.01 -5.68 3.07
CA TYR A 12 11.47 -6.57 4.11
C TYR A 12 12.05 -6.29 5.51
N ASN A 13 13.06 -5.44 5.61
CA ASN A 13 13.64 -5.03 6.88
C ASN A 13 12.93 -3.77 7.39
N LEU A 14 12.03 -3.94 8.35
CA LEU A 14 11.21 -2.84 8.88
C LEU A 14 12.05 -1.68 9.44
N SER A 15 13.20 -1.96 10.08
CA SER A 15 14.08 -0.90 10.59
C SER A 15 14.73 -0.10 9.46
N ALA A 16 15.11 -0.76 8.37
CA ALA A 16 15.66 -0.10 7.19
C ALA A 16 14.58 0.75 6.50
N VAL A 17 13.36 0.22 6.35
CA VAL A 17 12.20 0.94 5.81
C VAL A 17 11.90 2.19 6.65
N ALA A 18 11.85 2.08 7.98
CA ALA A 18 11.62 3.21 8.88
C ALA A 18 12.70 4.30 8.72
N SER A 19 13.97 3.89 8.61
CA SER A 19 15.08 4.82 8.42
C SER A 19 14.98 5.59 7.11
N VAL A 20 14.58 4.93 6.01
CA VAL A 20 14.36 5.58 4.71
C VAL A 20 13.20 6.56 4.79
N LEU A 21 12.06 6.17 5.40
CA LEU A 21 10.89 7.02 5.56
C LEU A 21 11.23 8.29 6.33
N ALA A 22 11.94 8.18 7.46
CA ALA A 22 12.39 9.33 8.24
C ALA A 22 13.33 10.23 7.42
N GLY A 23 14.22 9.64 6.62
CA GLY A 23 15.09 10.37 5.70
C GLY A 23 14.32 11.14 4.63
N ILE A 24 13.33 10.49 4.00
CA ILE A 24 12.45 11.12 3.00
C ILE A 24 11.69 12.29 3.66
N ARG A 25 11.04 12.06 4.80
CA ARG A 25 10.25 13.06 5.51
C ARG A 25 11.10 14.30 5.86
N LYS A 26 12.34 14.08 6.31
CA LYS A 26 13.26 15.17 6.60
C LYS A 26 13.55 16.07 5.40
N VAL A 27 13.56 15.49 4.19
CA VAL A 27 13.85 16.22 2.95
C VAL A 27 12.61 16.93 2.41
N ILE A 28 11.45 16.24 2.42
CA ILE A 28 10.23 16.77 1.79
C ILE A 28 9.38 17.65 2.71
N GLY A 29 9.68 17.68 4.03
CA GLY A 29 8.90 18.45 5.00
C GLY A 29 7.44 17.99 5.05
N ASP A 30 6.51 18.93 4.92
CA ASP A 30 5.06 18.66 5.00
C ASP A 30 4.42 18.18 3.66
N MET A 31 5.23 17.91 2.64
CA MET A 31 4.72 17.42 1.37
C MET A 31 4.11 16.03 1.55
N PRO A 32 2.87 15.78 1.04
CA PRO A 32 2.23 14.47 1.16
C PRO A 32 3.10 13.32 0.60
N LEU A 33 3.28 12.28 1.41
CA LEU A 33 4.04 11.07 1.10
C LEU A 33 3.11 9.86 0.98
N LEU A 34 3.06 9.27 -0.21
CA LEU A 34 2.41 8.00 -0.49
C LEU A 34 3.45 6.87 -0.37
N PHE A 35 3.21 5.91 0.51
CA PHE A 35 3.96 4.67 0.56
C PHE A 35 3.31 3.62 -0.35
N THR A 36 4.10 3.00 -1.21
CA THR A 36 3.65 1.92 -2.09
C THR A 36 4.64 0.76 -2.06
N PHE A 37 4.20 -0.41 -1.63
CA PHE A 37 4.89 -1.66 -1.91
C PHE A 37 4.07 -2.40 -2.98
N ARG A 38 4.49 -2.29 -4.24
CA ARG A 38 3.85 -3.01 -5.35
C ARG A 38 4.32 -4.46 -5.34
N SER A 39 3.38 -5.40 -5.18
CA SER A 39 3.70 -6.82 -5.21
C SER A 39 4.03 -7.29 -6.63
N GLU A 40 4.83 -8.35 -6.74
CA GLU A 40 5.17 -8.97 -8.02
C GLU A 40 3.90 -9.42 -8.78
N SER A 41 2.89 -9.91 -8.08
CA SER A 41 1.61 -10.31 -8.68
C SER A 41 0.83 -9.15 -9.31
N GLU A 42 1.11 -7.91 -8.92
CA GLU A 42 0.53 -6.68 -9.48
C GLU A 42 1.59 -5.81 -10.20
N GLY A 43 2.67 -6.43 -10.71
CA GLY A 43 3.66 -5.78 -11.56
C GLY A 43 4.80 -5.09 -10.82
N GLY A 44 4.98 -5.34 -9.55
CA GLY A 44 6.14 -4.93 -8.77
C GLY A 44 7.34 -5.85 -8.96
N CYS A 45 8.44 -5.56 -8.28
CA CYS A 45 9.70 -6.31 -8.43
C CYS A 45 9.98 -7.29 -7.28
N LYS A 46 9.12 -7.35 -6.26
CA LYS A 46 9.29 -8.24 -5.10
C LYS A 46 8.02 -9.02 -4.79
N SER A 47 8.18 -10.33 -4.56
CA SER A 47 7.07 -11.16 -4.10
C SER A 47 6.87 -11.03 -2.60
N ILE A 48 5.62 -11.06 -2.15
CA ILE A 48 5.26 -10.98 -0.74
C ILE A 48 3.97 -11.74 -0.49
N CYS A 49 3.89 -12.50 0.58
CA CYS A 49 2.62 -13.16 0.93
C CYS A 49 1.63 -12.14 1.51
N SER A 50 0.33 -12.42 1.36
CA SER A 50 -0.75 -11.53 1.83
C SER A 50 -0.59 -11.12 3.30
N LYS A 51 -0.23 -12.05 4.18
CA LYS A 51 -0.02 -11.77 5.60
C LYS A 51 1.07 -10.71 5.83
N ASP A 52 2.22 -10.90 5.21
CA ASP A 52 3.38 -10.02 5.39
C ASP A 52 3.18 -8.68 4.68
N TYR A 53 2.46 -8.67 3.55
CA TYR A 53 2.07 -7.46 2.85
C TYR A 53 1.27 -6.51 3.74
N PHE A 54 0.21 -7.00 4.37
CA PHE A 54 -0.61 -6.19 5.27
C PHE A 54 0.13 -5.81 6.56
N ALA A 55 0.96 -6.70 7.08
CA ALA A 55 1.79 -6.40 8.25
C ALA A 55 2.81 -5.27 7.97
N LEU A 56 3.44 -5.27 6.79
CA LEU A 56 4.35 -4.21 6.35
C LEU A 56 3.63 -2.86 6.29
N ASN A 57 2.46 -2.81 5.65
CA ASN A 57 1.69 -1.57 5.52
C ASN A 57 1.25 -1.00 6.88
N LEU A 58 0.82 -1.87 7.81
CA LEU A 58 0.50 -1.45 9.18
C LEU A 58 1.73 -0.95 9.94
N ALA A 59 2.88 -1.64 9.82
CA ALA A 59 4.12 -1.20 10.46
C ALA A 59 4.55 0.18 9.95
N VAL A 60 4.44 0.43 8.64
CA VAL A 60 4.74 1.73 8.02
C VAL A 60 3.83 2.83 8.58
N ALA A 61 2.54 2.56 8.72
CA ALA A 61 1.61 3.52 9.34
C ALA A 61 2.01 3.89 10.77
N MET A 62 2.48 2.91 11.55
CA MET A 62 2.91 3.13 12.94
C MET A 62 4.18 3.97 13.07
N TYR A 63 4.99 4.09 12.02
CA TYR A 63 6.15 4.99 12.03
C TYR A 63 5.76 6.47 11.93
N GLY A 64 4.55 6.80 11.46
CA GLY A 64 4.02 8.16 11.43
C GLY A 64 4.64 9.09 10.39
N GLU A 65 5.39 8.55 9.41
CA GLU A 65 6.11 9.35 8.42
C GLU A 65 5.37 9.47 7.07
N VAL A 66 4.27 8.74 6.90
CA VAL A 66 3.50 8.70 5.67
C VAL A 66 2.10 9.30 5.85
N ASP A 67 1.56 9.88 4.79
CA ASP A 67 0.21 10.46 4.76
C ASP A 67 -0.80 9.53 4.08
N LEU A 68 -0.31 8.74 3.11
CA LEU A 68 -1.14 7.81 2.35
C LEU A 68 -0.41 6.46 2.19
N ILE A 69 -1.20 5.39 2.09
CA ILE A 69 -0.71 4.05 1.76
C ILE A 69 -1.49 3.52 0.56
N ASP A 70 -0.77 3.05 -0.47
CA ASP A 70 -1.34 2.26 -1.56
C ASP A 70 -1.58 0.84 -1.07
N LEU A 71 -2.81 0.35 -1.18
CA LEU A 71 -3.20 -0.95 -0.68
C LEU A 71 -3.85 -1.80 -1.78
N GLU A 72 -3.18 -2.89 -2.15
CA GLU A 72 -3.67 -3.90 -3.09
C GLU A 72 -4.72 -4.76 -2.41
N ILE A 73 -5.98 -4.35 -2.43
CA ILE A 73 -7.05 -4.94 -1.62
C ILE A 73 -7.43 -6.37 -2.03
N TYR A 74 -7.08 -6.77 -3.26
CA TYR A 74 -7.44 -8.09 -3.80
C TYR A 74 -6.49 -9.22 -3.37
N HIS A 75 -5.44 -8.93 -2.62
CA HIS A 75 -4.67 -9.96 -1.92
C HIS A 75 -5.52 -10.77 -0.94
N ASP A 76 -6.40 -10.09 -0.19
CA ASP A 76 -7.34 -10.66 0.79
C ASP A 76 -8.34 -9.57 1.19
N LEU A 77 -9.54 -9.60 0.63
CA LEU A 77 -10.56 -8.57 0.83
C LEU A 77 -10.99 -8.40 2.29
N GLU A 78 -11.13 -9.49 3.03
CA GLU A 78 -11.57 -9.42 4.44
C GLU A 78 -10.46 -8.83 5.33
N ARG A 79 -9.23 -9.22 5.08
CA ARG A 79 -8.09 -8.64 5.79
C ARG A 79 -7.89 -7.18 5.41
N ALA A 80 -8.05 -6.83 4.13
CA ALA A 80 -7.95 -5.47 3.66
C ALA A 80 -8.92 -4.53 4.38
N LYS A 81 -10.19 -4.93 4.59
CA LYS A 81 -11.17 -4.15 5.36
C LYS A 81 -10.67 -3.79 6.76
N ASN A 82 -10.18 -4.80 7.48
CA ASN A 82 -9.66 -4.59 8.83
C ASN A 82 -8.45 -3.65 8.83
N VAL A 83 -7.54 -3.84 7.88
CA VAL A 83 -6.34 -3.01 7.75
C VAL A 83 -6.70 -1.58 7.37
N ILE A 84 -7.64 -1.36 6.46
CA ILE A 84 -8.14 -0.02 6.09
C ILE A 84 -8.69 0.70 7.32
N SER A 85 -9.51 0.03 8.13
CA SER A 85 -10.03 0.62 9.38
C SER A 85 -8.89 1.05 10.32
N MET A 86 -7.90 0.18 10.52
CA MET A 86 -6.74 0.49 11.37
C MET A 86 -5.90 1.65 10.82
N LEU A 87 -5.72 1.73 9.50
CA LEU A 87 -5.01 2.84 8.84
C LEU A 87 -5.76 4.16 9.02
N HIS A 88 -7.09 4.15 8.84
CA HIS A 88 -7.91 5.35 9.07
C HIS A 88 -7.89 5.80 10.53
N GLU A 89 -7.95 4.88 11.49
CA GLU A 89 -7.79 5.18 12.91
C GLU A 89 -6.43 5.81 13.23
N ALA A 90 -5.38 5.42 12.50
CA ALA A 90 -4.05 6.03 12.57
C ALA A 90 -3.94 7.37 11.81
N GLY A 91 -5.01 7.85 11.16
CA GLY A 91 -5.03 9.08 10.38
C GLY A 91 -4.44 8.96 8.97
N ILE A 92 -4.14 7.75 8.51
CA ILE A 92 -3.57 7.48 7.20
C ILE A 92 -4.68 7.32 6.16
N LYS A 93 -4.55 7.97 5.02
CA LYS A 93 -5.45 7.80 3.88
C LYS A 93 -5.04 6.58 3.05
N VAL A 94 -6.02 5.86 2.51
CA VAL A 94 -5.78 4.66 1.70
C VAL A 94 -6.07 4.95 0.23
N VAL A 95 -5.16 4.53 -0.64
CA VAL A 95 -5.36 4.42 -2.08
C VAL A 95 -5.58 2.94 -2.39
N ALA A 96 -6.83 2.52 -2.55
CA ALA A 96 -7.14 1.14 -2.94
C ALA A 96 -6.73 0.93 -4.40
N SER A 97 -5.89 -0.07 -4.65
CA SER A 97 -5.34 -0.35 -5.98
C SER A 97 -5.59 -1.79 -6.44
N HIS A 98 -5.55 -1.97 -7.76
CA HIS A 98 -5.51 -3.27 -8.43
C HIS A 98 -4.96 -3.10 -9.85
N HIS A 99 -4.02 -3.95 -10.21
CA HIS A 99 -3.35 -3.93 -11.51
C HIS A 99 -3.48 -5.29 -12.18
N ASP A 100 -3.84 -5.27 -13.47
CA ASP A 100 -3.91 -6.45 -14.33
C ASP A 100 -3.04 -6.16 -15.56
N PHE A 101 -1.93 -6.87 -15.69
CA PHE A 101 -0.97 -6.69 -16.78
C PHE A 101 -1.22 -7.66 -17.94
N ASP A 102 -2.10 -8.64 -17.76
CA ASP A 102 -2.38 -9.65 -18.80
C ASP A 102 -3.46 -9.19 -19.77
N LYS A 103 -4.46 -8.44 -19.26
CA LYS A 103 -5.59 -7.99 -20.07
C LYS A 103 -6.24 -6.72 -19.48
N THR A 104 -6.97 -6.00 -20.34
CA THR A 104 -7.94 -5.02 -19.87
C THR A 104 -9.25 -5.75 -19.53
N PRO A 105 -9.69 -5.72 -18.24
CA PRO A 105 -10.96 -6.33 -17.86
C PRO A 105 -12.15 -5.68 -18.58
N SER A 106 -13.25 -6.41 -18.67
CA SER A 106 -14.51 -5.86 -19.20
C SER A 106 -15.02 -4.69 -18.34
N ARG A 107 -15.86 -3.83 -18.92
CA ARG A 107 -16.49 -2.71 -18.19
C ARG A 107 -17.20 -3.19 -16.92
N SER A 108 -17.93 -4.30 -17.00
CA SER A 108 -18.66 -4.86 -15.84
C SER A 108 -17.70 -5.32 -14.73
N GLU A 109 -16.59 -5.96 -15.06
CA GLU A 109 -15.56 -6.37 -14.10
C GLU A 109 -14.92 -5.15 -13.43
N ILE A 110 -14.56 -4.11 -14.21
CA ILE A 110 -14.01 -2.86 -13.68
C ILE A 110 -15.01 -2.19 -12.72
N MET A 111 -16.28 -2.07 -13.12
CA MET A 111 -17.31 -1.48 -12.25
C MET A 111 -17.50 -2.27 -10.95
N THR A 112 -17.49 -3.60 -11.03
CA THR A 112 -17.58 -4.46 -9.85
C THR A 112 -16.38 -4.27 -8.91
N LYS A 113 -15.17 -4.20 -9.46
CA LYS A 113 -13.94 -3.95 -8.68
C LYS A 113 -14.00 -2.59 -7.98
N LEU A 114 -14.31 -1.51 -8.73
CA LEU A 114 -14.43 -0.16 -8.17
C LEU A 114 -15.50 -0.07 -7.08
N SER A 115 -16.65 -0.69 -7.28
CA SER A 115 -17.72 -0.73 -6.26
C SER A 115 -17.25 -1.41 -4.97
N LYS A 116 -16.47 -2.51 -5.07
CA LYS A 116 -15.89 -3.17 -3.90
C LYS A 116 -14.84 -2.30 -3.21
N MET A 117 -14.03 -1.57 -3.96
CA MET A 117 -13.08 -0.61 -3.39
C MET A 117 -13.79 0.47 -2.58
N LEU A 118 -14.84 1.08 -3.14
CA LEU A 118 -15.63 2.12 -2.47
C LEU A 118 -16.36 1.63 -1.22
N LEU A 119 -16.85 0.39 -1.21
CA LEU A 119 -17.56 -0.19 -0.06
C LEU A 119 -16.64 -0.57 1.11
N ASN A 120 -15.34 -0.62 0.88
CA ASN A 120 -14.34 -1.04 1.87
C ASN A 120 -13.40 0.10 2.32
N GLN A 121 -13.73 1.34 1.94
CA GLN A 121 -13.01 2.55 2.40
C GLN A 121 -13.68 3.18 3.60
#